data_42426339f2ebef123331762c993844c6
#
_entry.id   42426339f2ebef123331762c993844c6
#
_cell.length_a   1.000
_cell.length_b   1.000
_cell.length_c   1.000
_cell.angle_alpha   90.00
_cell.angle_beta   90.00
_cell.angle_gamma   90.00
#
_symmetry.space_group_name_H-M   'P 1'
#
loop_
_entity.id
_entity.type
_entity.pdbx_description
1 polymer ?
#
loop_
_entity_poly.entity_id
_entity_poly.type
_entity_poly.pdbx_seq_one_letter_code
_entity_poly.pdbx_strand_id
1 'polypeptide(L)'
;VEALIKRWRPYNDFVRFSGDCVYSRKLNRVASVDTPVDGSNMKIELVNSDEFETIKEKAISICVGKKGIGTQEVTVQILGDSFVNGAFFRDALLSKNYIPGIKLVGLRNIKNEEGQYDEGRGGWTVKKYFEIPKGEMTSYHGYMQPVGEYRYWGSCEFWKNCYKVINGELTDTEIVYDCGRYDQCITKFDKETGYLAAPKKNDLMYDNARGSYMVYTGKKWKHVEIDERKWAFNYRKYLDMWNLDAPKFFAQMLGLNDYRDSLTADYREWNEKIAEMKESYYKAVPDGKFIILIPCTTCGSLNNIRGDFTLRQNAAMWQLRKNIIDTFDGRESEGYYVVDIGITIDNEKGYNRNRDGIQTGNPHPYPNYPTMGIPLAAFIQYYREL
;
A
#
# COMPACT_ATOMS: atom_id res chain seq x y z
N VAL A 1 1.16 12.14 -18.30
CA VAL A 1 -0.02 12.37 -19.14
C VAL A 1 -0.82 11.08 -19.29
N GLU A 2 -0.20 9.96 -19.61
CA GLU A 2 -0.86 8.65 -19.78
C GLU A 2 -1.62 8.22 -18.51
N ALA A 3 -1.15 8.64 -17.36
CA ALA A 3 -1.86 8.42 -16.08
C ALA A 3 -3.16 9.23 -15.95
N LEU A 4 -3.30 10.30 -16.72
CA LEU A 4 -4.45 11.21 -16.68
C LEU A 4 -5.44 11.00 -17.83
N ILE A 5 -5.03 10.36 -18.93
CA ILE A 5 -5.81 10.27 -20.16
C ILE A 5 -5.89 8.82 -20.64
N LYS A 6 -7.11 8.25 -20.62
CA LYS A 6 -7.40 6.86 -20.99
C LYS A 6 -7.00 6.49 -22.41
N ARG A 7 -7.15 7.41 -23.38
CA ARG A 7 -6.88 7.20 -24.80
C ARG A 7 -6.00 8.33 -25.31
N TRP A 8 -4.74 8.29 -24.90
CA TRP A 8 -3.76 9.24 -25.35
C TRP A 8 -3.46 9.05 -26.85
N ARG A 9 -3.62 10.11 -27.62
CA ARG A 9 -3.29 10.17 -29.05
C ARG A 9 -2.21 11.21 -29.25
N PRO A 10 -0.93 10.86 -29.07
CA PRO A 10 0.18 11.81 -29.01
C PRO A 10 0.40 12.62 -30.29
N TYR A 11 -0.24 12.23 -31.38
CA TYR A 11 -0.16 12.90 -32.69
C TYR A 11 -1.34 13.84 -32.97
N ASN A 12 -2.45 13.67 -32.21
CA ASN A 12 -3.69 14.42 -32.46
C ASN A 12 -4.11 15.29 -31.29
N ASP A 13 -3.59 15.01 -30.10
CA ASP A 13 -3.96 15.73 -28.89
C ASP A 13 -2.72 16.06 -28.07
N PHE A 14 -2.73 17.16 -27.35
CA PHE A 14 -1.69 17.50 -26.40
C PHE A 14 -2.27 18.01 -25.09
N VAL A 15 -1.50 17.95 -24.03
CA VAL A 15 -1.89 18.48 -22.72
C VAL A 15 -1.21 19.82 -22.51
N ARG A 16 -2.00 20.81 -22.14
CA ARG A 16 -1.52 22.13 -21.74
C ARG A 16 -1.69 22.29 -20.24
N PHE A 17 -0.62 22.73 -19.60
CA PHE A 17 -0.62 23.11 -18.20
C PHE A 17 -0.48 24.62 -18.10
N SER A 18 -1.34 25.25 -17.30
CA SER A 18 -1.29 26.68 -17.03
C SER A 18 -1.63 26.97 -15.58
N GLY A 19 -1.29 28.15 -15.10
CA GLY A 19 -1.50 28.61 -13.72
C GLY A 19 -0.32 29.42 -13.22
N ASP A 20 -0.43 29.92 -12.01
CA ASP A 20 0.63 30.70 -11.39
C ASP A 20 1.86 29.82 -11.13
N CYS A 21 3.02 30.25 -11.67
CA CYS A 21 4.29 29.55 -11.55
C CYS A 21 4.30 28.12 -12.11
N VAL A 22 3.38 27.79 -13.04
CA VAL A 22 3.31 26.48 -13.70
C VAL A 22 4.01 26.53 -15.05
N TYR A 23 4.95 25.63 -15.27
CA TYR A 23 5.70 25.52 -16.50
C TYR A 23 5.55 24.11 -17.10
N SER A 24 5.17 24.05 -18.37
CA SER A 24 5.13 22.79 -19.12
C SER A 24 6.53 22.43 -19.59
N ARG A 25 6.91 21.17 -19.41
CA ARG A 25 8.22 20.63 -19.82
C ARG A 25 8.07 19.31 -20.57
N LYS A 26 9.14 18.88 -21.26
CA LYS A 26 9.21 17.58 -21.96
C LYS A 26 8.01 17.33 -22.87
N LEU A 27 7.76 18.22 -23.83
CA LEU A 27 6.66 18.12 -24.79
C LEU A 27 5.30 17.96 -24.11
N ASN A 28 5.02 18.80 -23.13
CA ASN A 28 3.77 18.82 -22.38
C ASN A 28 3.46 17.51 -21.59
N ARG A 29 4.46 16.71 -21.26
CA ARG A 29 4.29 15.49 -20.45
C ARG A 29 4.49 15.74 -18.96
N VAL A 30 5.16 16.80 -18.59
CA VAL A 30 5.48 17.14 -17.21
C VAL A 30 5.15 18.60 -16.95
N ALA A 31 4.39 18.87 -15.91
CA ALA A 31 4.26 20.19 -15.32
C ALA A 31 5.30 20.37 -14.21
N SER A 32 5.98 21.51 -14.20
CA SER A 32 6.79 21.94 -13.07
C SER A 32 6.12 23.16 -12.44
N VAL A 33 6.07 23.19 -11.13
CA VAL A 33 5.63 24.36 -10.36
C VAL A 33 6.85 24.89 -9.65
N ASP A 34 7.33 26.04 -10.07
CA ASP A 34 8.45 26.74 -9.44
C ASP A 34 7.91 27.73 -8.41
N THR A 35 8.48 27.75 -7.21
CA THR A 35 7.99 28.60 -6.10
C THR A 35 6.47 28.44 -5.84
N PRO A 36 6.01 27.22 -5.53
CA PRO A 36 4.58 26.97 -5.34
C PRO A 36 4.01 27.76 -4.18
N VAL A 37 2.80 28.29 -4.38
CA VAL A 37 2.04 29.01 -3.35
C VAL A 37 0.86 28.13 -2.93
N ASP A 38 0.70 27.93 -1.63
CA ASP A 38 -0.41 27.14 -1.09
C ASP A 38 -1.76 27.77 -1.44
N GLY A 39 -2.70 26.94 -1.88
CA GLY A 39 -4.01 27.36 -2.36
C GLY A 39 -4.03 27.94 -3.78
N SER A 40 -2.88 28.05 -4.47
CA SER A 40 -2.86 28.45 -5.88
C SER A 40 -3.46 27.34 -6.79
N ASN A 41 -3.85 27.73 -8.00
CA ASN A 41 -4.50 26.82 -8.93
C ASN A 41 -3.60 26.49 -10.11
N MET A 42 -3.69 25.23 -10.55
CA MET A 42 -3.16 24.77 -11.81
C MET A 42 -4.32 24.26 -12.69
N LYS A 43 -4.31 24.64 -13.95
CA LYS A 43 -5.25 24.15 -14.96
C LYS A 43 -4.57 23.13 -15.86
N ILE A 44 -5.26 22.03 -16.09
CA ILE A 44 -4.85 20.98 -17.02
C ILE A 44 -5.87 20.93 -18.14
N GLU A 45 -5.44 21.08 -19.36
CA GLU A 45 -6.28 21.11 -20.55
C GLU A 45 -5.85 20.02 -21.54
N LEU A 46 -6.80 19.24 -22.04
CA LEU A 46 -6.62 18.41 -23.22
C LEU A 46 -7.02 19.21 -24.44
N VAL A 47 -6.11 19.38 -25.38
CA VAL A 47 -6.25 20.24 -26.52
C VAL A 47 -6.13 19.41 -27.80
N ASN A 48 -7.08 19.58 -28.73
CA ASN A 48 -6.99 19.04 -30.10
C ASN A 48 -5.87 19.76 -30.86
N SER A 49 -4.95 19.01 -31.47
CA SER A 49 -3.82 19.59 -32.19
C SER A 49 -4.18 20.22 -33.54
N ASP A 50 -5.29 19.81 -34.12
CA ASP A 50 -5.70 20.29 -35.44
C ASP A 50 -6.39 21.67 -35.36
N GLU A 51 -7.24 21.85 -34.34
CA GLU A 51 -8.06 23.06 -34.17
C GLU A 51 -7.61 23.93 -33.01
N PHE A 52 -6.67 23.44 -32.19
CA PHE A 52 -6.20 24.07 -30.94
C PHE A 52 -7.33 24.34 -29.92
N GLU A 53 -8.42 23.61 -30.05
CA GLU A 53 -9.55 23.71 -29.15
C GLU A 53 -9.37 22.84 -27.89
N THR A 54 -9.80 23.35 -26.74
CA THR A 54 -9.81 22.61 -25.50
C THR A 54 -10.94 21.60 -25.50
N ILE A 55 -10.60 20.31 -25.56
CA ILE A 55 -11.56 19.19 -25.49
C ILE A 55 -12.09 19.01 -24.07
N LYS A 56 -11.20 19.10 -23.09
CA LYS A 56 -11.52 19.00 -21.66
C LYS A 56 -10.54 19.80 -20.82
N GLU A 57 -11.02 20.29 -19.69
CA GLU A 57 -10.17 20.95 -18.71
C GLU A 57 -10.51 20.51 -17.28
N LYS A 58 -9.53 20.63 -16.39
CA LYS A 58 -9.67 20.45 -14.96
C LYS A 58 -8.78 21.46 -14.24
N ALA A 59 -9.36 22.19 -13.32
CA ALA A 59 -8.60 22.98 -12.36
C ALA A 59 -8.30 22.12 -11.13
N ILE A 60 -7.08 22.21 -10.61
CA ILE A 60 -6.65 21.58 -9.36
C ILE A 60 -5.99 22.62 -8.47
N SER A 61 -6.18 22.50 -7.17
CA SER A 61 -5.50 23.34 -6.19
C SER A 61 -4.13 22.76 -5.84
N ILE A 62 -3.16 23.61 -5.65
CA ILE A 62 -1.81 23.24 -5.21
C ILE A 62 -1.75 23.37 -3.70
N CYS A 63 -1.50 22.25 -3.02
CA CYS A 63 -1.23 22.21 -1.59
C CYS A 63 0.28 22.09 -1.38
N VAL A 64 0.85 22.95 -0.55
CA VAL A 64 2.30 23.03 -0.34
C VAL A 64 2.69 22.54 1.05
N GLY A 65 3.22 21.33 1.10
CA GLY A 65 3.90 20.85 2.31
C GLY A 65 5.27 21.51 2.48
N LYS A 66 5.52 22.11 3.63
CA LYS A 66 6.77 22.83 3.91
C LYS A 66 7.92 21.85 4.12
N LYS A 67 8.94 21.94 3.28
CA LYS A 67 10.09 21.03 3.31
C LYS A 67 10.90 21.20 4.61
N GLY A 68 11.20 20.08 5.27
CA GLY A 68 12.14 20.04 6.39
C GLY A 68 11.68 20.73 7.68
N ILE A 69 10.43 21.18 7.76
CA ILE A 69 9.86 21.79 8.96
C ILE A 69 9.10 20.71 9.75
N GLY A 70 9.17 20.77 11.05
CA GLY A 70 8.52 19.86 11.98
C GLY A 70 9.54 18.96 12.69
N THR A 71 9.61 19.09 14.00
CA THR A 71 10.49 18.27 14.86
C THR A 71 9.75 17.16 15.57
N GLN A 72 8.41 17.15 15.52
CA GLN A 72 7.61 16.10 16.16
C GLN A 72 7.67 14.81 15.35
N GLU A 73 7.85 13.71 16.04
CA GLU A 73 7.77 12.40 15.44
C GLU A 73 6.35 12.15 14.90
N VAL A 74 6.27 11.60 13.69
CA VAL A 74 5.02 11.23 13.04
C VAL A 74 5.06 9.75 12.67
N THR A 75 4.09 9.01 13.18
CA THR A 75 3.96 7.59 12.91
C THR A 75 3.15 7.33 11.65
N VAL A 76 3.68 6.46 10.78
CA VAL A 76 3.07 6.09 9.51
C VAL A 76 3.06 4.57 9.39
N GLN A 77 1.93 4.01 9.02
CA GLN A 77 1.85 2.62 8.58
C GLN A 77 1.54 2.56 7.09
N ILE A 78 2.23 1.67 6.38
CA ILE A 78 2.00 1.43 4.96
C ILE A 78 1.64 -0.04 4.78
N LEU A 79 0.43 -0.28 4.29
CA LEU A 79 -0.10 -1.60 3.97
C LEU A 79 -0.19 -1.75 2.45
N GLY A 80 0.15 -2.92 1.91
CA GLY A 80 0.03 -3.13 0.48
C GLY A 80 0.64 -4.43 -0.03
N ASP A 81 0.86 -4.46 -1.33
CA ASP A 81 1.38 -5.60 -2.07
C ASP A 81 2.92 -5.59 -2.22
N SER A 82 3.43 -6.09 -3.35
CA SER A 82 4.86 -6.15 -3.65
C SER A 82 5.55 -4.78 -3.69
N PHE A 83 4.84 -3.72 -4.00
CA PHE A 83 5.41 -2.37 -4.00
C PHE A 83 5.77 -1.89 -2.60
N VAL A 84 4.93 -2.22 -1.63
CA VAL A 84 5.20 -1.93 -0.21
C VAL A 84 6.21 -2.93 0.34
N ASN A 85 6.00 -4.23 0.08
CA ASN A 85 6.86 -5.32 0.53
C ASN A 85 8.33 -5.14 0.13
N GLY A 86 8.61 -4.61 -1.05
CA GLY A 86 9.96 -4.31 -1.52
C GLY A 86 10.61 -3.11 -0.84
N ALA A 87 9.89 -2.36 -0.03
CA ALA A 87 10.34 -1.12 0.60
C ALA A 87 10.76 -0.02 -0.41
N PHE A 88 10.32 -0.13 -1.63
CA PHE A 88 10.91 0.61 -2.75
C PHE A 88 10.64 2.12 -2.73
N PHE A 89 9.46 2.55 -2.31
CA PHE A 89 9.14 3.98 -2.25
C PHE A 89 9.28 4.57 -0.83
N ARG A 90 9.58 3.75 0.13
CA ARG A 90 9.77 4.12 1.53
C ARG A 90 10.96 5.07 1.73
N ASP A 91 11.99 4.96 0.89
CA ASP A 91 13.21 5.77 0.99
C ASP A 91 12.94 7.27 0.90
N ALA A 92 11.94 7.69 0.09
CA ALA A 92 11.53 9.10 0.04
C ALA A 92 10.89 9.57 1.35
N LEU A 93 10.11 8.70 2.01
CA LEU A 93 9.49 9.00 3.31
C LEU A 93 10.54 9.13 4.42
N LEU A 94 11.54 8.26 4.41
CA LEU A 94 12.62 8.26 5.40
C LEU A 94 13.69 9.32 5.14
N SER A 95 13.63 10.00 4.01
CA SER A 95 14.58 11.07 3.68
C SER A 95 14.36 12.28 4.56
N LYS A 96 15.34 12.58 5.40
CA LYS A 96 15.36 13.79 6.26
C LYS A 96 15.25 15.10 5.47
N ASN A 97 15.54 15.05 4.17
CA ASN A 97 15.42 16.21 3.29
C ASN A 97 13.96 16.53 2.93
N TYR A 98 13.06 15.56 2.98
CA TYR A 98 11.64 15.74 2.67
C TYR A 98 10.81 15.85 3.95
N ILE A 99 10.93 14.84 4.83
CA ILE A 99 10.14 14.76 6.06
C ILE A 99 11.04 14.32 7.22
N PRO A 100 11.46 15.22 8.11
CA PRO A 100 12.14 14.81 9.32
C PRO A 100 11.18 14.12 10.30
N GLY A 101 11.68 13.14 11.06
CA GLY A 101 10.95 12.54 12.18
C GLY A 101 9.82 11.57 11.77
N ILE A 102 9.92 10.89 10.64
CA ILE A 102 9.00 9.80 10.29
C ILE A 102 9.42 8.51 10.99
N LYS A 103 8.44 7.88 11.65
CA LYS A 103 8.54 6.53 12.20
C LYS A 103 7.58 5.61 11.49
N LEU A 104 8.11 4.57 10.86
CA LEU A 104 7.31 3.55 10.20
C LEU A 104 6.90 2.46 11.19
N VAL A 105 5.64 2.01 11.11
CA VAL A 105 5.04 1.04 12.03
C VAL A 105 4.52 -0.17 11.25
N GLY A 106 4.75 -1.37 11.76
CA GLY A 106 4.28 -2.61 11.13
C GLY A 106 4.95 -3.83 11.73
N LEU A 107 4.65 -5.02 11.19
CA LEU A 107 5.23 -6.29 11.62
C LEU A 107 6.37 -6.78 10.72
N ARG A 108 6.56 -6.14 9.57
CA ARG A 108 7.51 -6.60 8.54
C ARG A 108 8.65 -5.62 8.37
N ASN A 109 9.87 -6.16 8.31
CA ASN A 109 11.07 -5.36 8.09
C ASN A 109 12.00 -6.06 7.09
N ILE A 110 11.84 -5.73 5.80
CA ILE A 110 12.59 -6.39 4.72
C ILE A 110 14.09 -6.11 4.77
N LYS A 111 14.48 -4.92 5.24
CA LYS A 111 15.89 -4.50 5.25
C LYS A 111 16.59 -4.79 6.57
N ASN A 112 15.85 -5.30 7.55
CA ASN A 112 16.34 -5.55 8.90
C ASN A 112 16.95 -4.28 9.56
N GLU A 113 16.38 -3.12 9.25
CA GLU A 113 16.81 -1.83 9.77
C GLU A 113 15.80 -1.34 10.82
N GLU A 114 16.30 -0.93 11.96
CA GLU A 114 15.47 -0.44 13.06
C GLU A 114 14.58 0.74 12.63
N GLY A 115 13.29 0.70 13.01
CA GLY A 115 12.31 1.75 12.70
C GLY A 115 11.78 1.73 11.25
N GLN A 116 12.12 0.72 10.44
CA GLN A 116 11.70 0.62 9.04
C GLN A 116 10.69 -0.50 8.80
N TYR A 117 9.55 -0.43 9.47
CA TYR A 117 8.50 -1.44 9.40
C TYR A 117 7.41 -1.09 8.40
N ASP A 118 6.78 -2.11 7.81
CA ASP A 118 5.62 -1.99 6.92
C ASP A 118 4.67 -3.20 7.06
N GLU A 119 3.61 -3.21 6.26
CA GLU A 119 2.64 -4.29 6.11
C GLU A 119 2.48 -4.72 4.64
N GLY A 120 3.57 -4.66 3.88
CA GLY A 120 3.60 -5.10 2.50
C GLY A 120 3.71 -6.61 2.35
N ARG A 121 2.95 -7.21 1.43
CA ARG A 121 3.01 -8.64 1.09
C ARG A 121 2.94 -8.84 -0.41
N GLY A 122 3.99 -9.41 -0.99
CA GLY A 122 4.09 -9.62 -2.44
C GLY A 122 2.95 -10.49 -2.99
N GLY A 123 2.34 -10.03 -4.08
CA GLY A 123 1.26 -10.75 -4.74
C GLY A 123 -0.11 -10.69 -4.03
N TRP A 124 -0.22 -9.96 -2.92
CA TRP A 124 -1.47 -9.92 -2.17
C TRP A 124 -2.51 -9.00 -2.82
N THR A 125 -3.76 -9.45 -2.71
CA THR A 125 -4.98 -8.72 -3.04
C THR A 125 -5.62 -8.14 -1.78
N VAL A 126 -6.60 -7.25 -1.93
CA VAL A 126 -7.36 -6.75 -0.78
C VAL A 126 -8.03 -7.90 -0.02
N LYS A 127 -8.57 -8.89 -0.75
CA LYS A 127 -9.23 -10.06 -0.16
C LYS A 127 -8.33 -10.82 0.81
N LYS A 128 -7.03 -10.97 0.50
CA LYS A 128 -6.09 -11.67 1.37
C LYS A 128 -5.92 -11.03 2.74
N TYR A 129 -6.09 -9.71 2.86
CA TYR A 129 -6.10 -9.03 4.14
C TYR A 129 -7.37 -9.24 4.97
N PHE A 130 -8.40 -9.85 4.37
CA PHE A 130 -9.65 -10.26 5.01
C PHE A 130 -9.78 -11.78 5.17
N GLU A 131 -8.79 -12.55 4.77
CA GLU A 131 -8.73 -13.99 5.03
C GLU A 131 -8.19 -14.23 6.46
N ILE A 132 -8.71 -15.29 7.10
CA ILE A 132 -8.20 -15.71 8.41
C ILE A 132 -6.92 -16.52 8.18
N PRO A 133 -5.74 -16.06 8.66
CA PRO A 133 -4.47 -16.72 8.37
C PRO A 133 -4.30 -18.00 9.23
N LYS A 134 -4.78 -19.15 8.75
CA LYS A 134 -4.76 -20.44 9.45
C LYS A 134 -4.09 -21.60 8.71
N GLY A 135 -3.52 -21.33 7.52
CA GLY A 135 -2.82 -22.34 6.74
C GLY A 135 -1.43 -22.69 7.29
N GLU A 136 -0.85 -23.79 6.81
CA GLU A 136 0.50 -24.22 7.23
C GLU A 136 1.58 -23.21 6.89
N MET A 137 1.46 -22.57 5.74
CA MET A 137 2.44 -21.68 5.14
C MET A 137 1.86 -20.28 4.88
N THR A 138 0.80 -19.92 5.55
CA THR A 138 0.10 -18.65 5.33
C THR A 138 0.82 -17.51 6.02
N SER A 139 1.07 -16.44 5.31
CA SER A 139 1.58 -15.21 5.90
C SER A 139 0.57 -14.64 6.89
N TYR A 140 1.07 -14.23 8.04
CA TYR A 140 0.25 -13.62 9.08
C TYR A 140 0.18 -12.10 8.92
N HIS A 141 -1.00 -11.51 9.01
CA HIS A 141 -1.20 -10.05 8.93
C HIS A 141 -1.81 -9.43 10.19
N GLY A 142 -2.41 -10.23 11.08
CA GLY A 142 -2.90 -9.79 12.39
C GLY A 142 -4.18 -8.97 12.41
N TYR A 143 -4.71 -8.55 11.27
CA TYR A 143 -5.89 -7.66 11.21
C TYR A 143 -7.21 -8.39 11.41
N MET A 144 -7.34 -9.61 10.86
CA MET A 144 -8.57 -10.39 11.03
C MET A 144 -8.62 -11.00 12.43
N GLN A 145 -9.62 -10.59 13.19
CA GLN A 145 -9.77 -10.94 14.58
C GLN A 145 -11.22 -11.39 14.88
N PRO A 146 -11.41 -12.39 15.73
CA PRO A 146 -12.75 -12.75 16.17
C PRO A 146 -13.39 -11.61 16.96
N VAL A 147 -14.68 -11.39 16.74
CA VAL A 147 -15.46 -10.45 17.56
C VAL A 147 -15.52 -10.96 19.01
N GLY A 148 -15.36 -10.06 19.97
CA GLY A 148 -15.34 -10.40 21.40
C GLY A 148 -13.92 -10.40 22.00
N GLU A 149 -13.70 -11.23 23.04
CA GLU A 149 -12.52 -11.15 23.89
C GLU A 149 -11.28 -11.87 23.33
N TYR A 150 -11.43 -12.77 22.37
CA TYR A 150 -10.32 -13.55 21.84
C TYR A 150 -9.34 -12.67 21.06
N ARG A 151 -8.04 -12.99 21.22
CA ARG A 151 -6.94 -12.37 20.47
C ARG A 151 -6.26 -13.46 19.64
N TYR A 152 -6.41 -13.39 18.32
CA TYR A 152 -5.90 -14.39 17.41
C TYR A 152 -4.47 -14.10 16.96
N TRP A 153 -3.57 -15.01 17.23
CA TRP A 153 -2.13 -14.87 16.99
C TRP A 153 -1.61 -15.64 15.77
N GLY A 154 -2.51 -16.16 14.94
CA GLY A 154 -2.13 -16.93 13.76
C GLY A 154 -2.03 -18.43 14.02
N SER A 155 -1.40 -19.15 13.08
CA SER A 155 -1.21 -20.58 13.17
C SER A 155 0.12 -20.95 13.82
N CYS A 156 0.11 -22.05 14.57
CA CYS A 156 1.32 -22.58 15.20
C CYS A 156 2.39 -22.95 14.16
N GLU A 157 2.00 -23.56 13.05
CA GLU A 157 2.94 -23.98 12.02
C GLU A 157 3.61 -22.79 11.33
N PHE A 158 2.88 -21.68 11.08
CA PHE A 158 3.48 -20.47 10.54
C PHE A 158 4.63 -19.95 11.41
N TRP A 159 4.41 -19.79 12.71
CA TRP A 159 5.44 -19.26 13.62
C TRP A 159 6.62 -20.19 13.80
N LYS A 160 6.37 -21.51 13.87
CA LYS A 160 7.40 -22.53 13.90
C LYS A 160 8.28 -22.49 12.64
N ASN A 161 7.68 -22.33 11.48
CA ASN A 161 8.41 -22.21 10.21
C ASN A 161 9.19 -20.90 10.13
N CYS A 162 8.63 -19.78 10.59
CA CYS A 162 9.38 -18.52 10.70
C CYS A 162 10.65 -18.69 11.54
N TYR A 163 10.55 -19.41 12.66
CA TYR A 163 11.71 -19.67 13.51
C TYR A 163 12.80 -20.48 12.79
N LYS A 164 12.40 -21.52 12.08
CA LYS A 164 13.32 -22.34 11.27
C LYS A 164 13.97 -21.57 10.14
N VAL A 165 13.23 -20.68 9.47
CA VAL A 165 13.76 -19.81 8.41
C VAL A 165 14.84 -18.88 8.97
N ILE A 166 14.57 -18.22 10.09
CA ILE A 166 15.49 -17.29 10.72
C ILE A 166 16.79 -18.01 11.13
N ASN A 167 16.68 -19.28 11.58
CA ASN A 167 17.84 -20.10 11.94
C ASN A 167 18.54 -20.78 10.75
N GLY A 168 18.05 -20.60 9.52
CA GLY A 168 18.64 -21.20 8.32
C GLY A 168 18.33 -22.68 8.11
N GLU A 169 17.33 -23.22 8.79
CA GLU A 169 16.92 -24.64 8.66
C GLU A 169 16.00 -24.88 7.46
N LEU A 170 15.27 -23.85 7.00
CA LEU A 170 14.41 -23.89 5.83
C LEU A 170 14.93 -22.97 4.74
N THR A 171 14.95 -23.49 3.52
CA THR A 171 15.46 -22.79 2.32
C THR A 171 14.39 -22.59 1.25
N ASP A 172 13.13 -22.98 1.50
CA ASP A 172 12.03 -22.72 0.58
C ASP A 172 11.83 -21.21 0.41
N THR A 173 11.89 -20.74 -0.83
CA THR A 173 11.88 -19.32 -1.15
C THR A 173 10.58 -18.61 -0.76
N GLU A 174 9.43 -19.30 -0.82
CA GLU A 174 8.15 -18.69 -0.43
C GLU A 174 8.05 -18.54 1.08
N ILE A 175 8.45 -19.53 1.84
CA ILE A 175 8.51 -19.47 3.31
C ILE A 175 9.50 -18.42 3.77
N VAL A 176 10.71 -18.41 3.19
CA VAL A 176 11.76 -17.42 3.50
C VAL A 176 11.24 -16.02 3.23
N TYR A 177 10.55 -15.84 2.11
CA TYR A 177 10.01 -14.54 1.73
C TYR A 177 8.99 -14.00 2.74
N ASP A 178 8.12 -14.83 3.26
CA ASP A 178 7.08 -14.41 4.21
C ASP A 178 7.57 -14.43 5.66
N CYS A 179 8.28 -15.46 6.10
CA CYS A 179 8.70 -15.62 7.50
C CYS A 179 9.93 -14.78 7.87
N GLY A 180 10.86 -14.60 6.97
CA GLY A 180 12.14 -13.90 7.24
C GLY A 180 12.02 -12.41 7.58
N ARG A 181 10.79 -11.89 7.72
CA ARG A 181 10.50 -10.46 7.95
C ARG A 181 9.76 -10.16 9.24
N TYR A 182 9.57 -11.17 10.07
CA TYR A 182 8.90 -11.04 11.38
C TYR A 182 9.89 -11.08 12.54
N ASP A 183 11.07 -10.49 12.35
CA ASP A 183 12.19 -10.51 13.28
C ASP A 183 11.80 -10.10 14.72
N GLN A 184 11.03 -9.03 14.85
CA GLN A 184 10.58 -8.55 16.16
C GLN A 184 9.43 -9.36 16.78
N CYS A 185 8.78 -10.23 16.00
CA CYS A 185 7.61 -10.99 16.46
C CYS A 185 7.98 -12.39 16.93
N ILE A 186 9.01 -12.99 16.35
CA ILE A 186 9.33 -14.40 16.52
C ILE A 186 9.61 -14.78 17.97
N THR A 187 10.19 -13.89 18.75
CA THR A 187 10.51 -14.13 20.17
C THR A 187 9.29 -14.30 21.06
N LYS A 188 8.10 -13.97 20.58
CA LYS A 188 6.84 -14.19 21.30
C LYS A 188 6.38 -15.65 21.26
N PHE A 189 6.95 -16.47 20.37
CA PHE A 189 6.49 -17.84 20.11
C PHE A 189 7.54 -18.86 20.48
N ASP A 190 7.07 -20.02 20.96
CA ASP A 190 7.92 -21.17 21.22
C ASP A 190 8.39 -21.80 19.89
N LYS A 191 9.68 -22.00 19.76
CA LYS A 191 10.31 -22.47 18.52
C LYS A 191 9.92 -23.87 18.07
N GLU A 192 9.53 -24.74 19.00
CA GLU A 192 9.22 -26.14 18.73
C GLU A 192 7.74 -26.35 18.45
N THR A 193 6.90 -25.63 19.16
CA THR A 193 5.45 -25.79 19.08
C THR A 193 4.76 -24.71 18.28
N GLY A 194 5.37 -23.54 18.10
CA GLY A 194 4.77 -22.36 17.48
C GLY A 194 3.70 -21.68 18.31
N TYR A 195 3.40 -22.17 19.51
CA TYR A 195 2.48 -21.50 20.42
C TYR A 195 3.13 -20.26 21.06
N LEU A 196 2.29 -19.34 21.56
CA LEU A 196 2.78 -18.23 22.37
C LEU A 196 3.57 -18.75 23.58
N ALA A 197 4.78 -18.24 23.79
CA ALA A 197 5.64 -18.60 24.92
C ALA A 197 5.08 -18.09 26.27
N ALA A 198 4.40 -16.94 26.27
CA ALA A 198 3.78 -16.34 27.44
C ALA A 198 2.31 -15.97 27.17
N PRO A 199 1.43 -16.96 27.00
CA PRO A 199 0.04 -16.71 26.63
C PRO A 199 -0.75 -16.10 27.80
N LYS A 200 -1.71 -15.26 27.47
CA LYS A 200 -2.69 -14.70 28.41
C LYS A 200 -4.07 -15.32 28.17
N LYS A 201 -4.92 -15.30 29.17
CA LYS A 201 -6.32 -15.74 29.02
C LYS A 201 -6.95 -15.11 27.80
N ASN A 202 -7.68 -15.91 27.02
CA ASN A 202 -8.33 -15.54 25.75
C ASN A 202 -7.38 -15.34 24.55
N ASP A 203 -6.10 -15.66 24.66
CA ASP A 203 -5.24 -15.81 23.49
C ASP A 203 -5.66 -17.04 22.69
N LEU A 204 -5.77 -16.87 21.37
CA LEU A 204 -6.28 -17.85 20.43
C LEU A 204 -5.23 -18.14 19.38
N MET A 205 -5.02 -19.40 19.08
CA MET A 205 -4.13 -19.87 18.01
C MET A 205 -4.81 -20.97 17.22
N TYR A 206 -4.41 -21.14 15.97
CA TYR A 206 -4.81 -22.27 15.15
C TYR A 206 -3.74 -23.35 15.22
N ASP A 207 -4.12 -24.53 15.70
CA ASP A 207 -3.25 -25.72 15.75
C ASP A 207 -3.43 -26.51 14.46
N ASN A 208 -2.44 -26.45 13.58
CA ASN A 208 -2.49 -27.12 12.27
C ASN A 208 -2.52 -28.65 12.39
N ALA A 209 -1.82 -29.21 13.39
CA ALA A 209 -1.79 -30.65 13.62
C ALA A 209 -3.17 -31.21 14.07
N ARG A 210 -3.93 -30.40 14.78
CA ARG A 210 -5.29 -30.72 15.25
C ARG A 210 -6.38 -30.24 14.30
N GLY A 211 -6.06 -29.35 13.36
CA GLY A 211 -7.03 -28.71 12.48
C GLY A 211 -8.06 -27.86 13.24
N SER A 212 -7.68 -27.25 14.36
CA SER A 212 -8.64 -26.61 15.27
C SER A 212 -8.08 -25.38 15.98
N TYR A 213 -9.00 -24.51 16.45
CA TYR A 213 -8.64 -23.39 17.29
C TYR A 213 -8.41 -23.82 18.73
N MET A 214 -7.37 -23.25 19.32
CA MET A 214 -6.96 -23.47 20.70
C MET A 214 -6.98 -22.14 21.43
N VAL A 215 -7.71 -22.07 22.56
CA VAL A 215 -7.74 -20.89 23.44
C VAL A 215 -6.97 -21.16 24.72
N TYR A 216 -6.20 -20.17 25.17
CA TYR A 216 -5.54 -20.24 26.46
C TYR A 216 -6.50 -19.79 27.59
N THR A 217 -6.76 -20.68 28.53
CA THR A 217 -7.74 -20.47 29.63
C THR A 217 -7.17 -19.70 30.82
N GLY A 218 -5.90 -19.31 30.75
CA GLY A 218 -5.12 -18.79 31.89
C GLY A 218 -4.31 -19.88 32.64
N LYS A 219 -4.54 -21.17 32.29
CA LYS A 219 -3.80 -22.31 32.87
C LYS A 219 -3.26 -23.24 31.78
N LYS A 220 -4.03 -23.50 30.75
CA LYS A 220 -3.67 -24.42 29.66
C LYS A 220 -4.42 -24.07 28.38
N TRP A 221 -3.89 -24.53 27.25
CA TRP A 221 -4.57 -24.51 25.97
C TRP A 221 -5.71 -25.53 25.93
N LYS A 222 -6.87 -25.13 25.44
CA LYS A 222 -8.03 -25.96 25.21
C LYS A 222 -8.61 -25.73 23.84
N HIS A 223 -9.15 -26.77 23.23
CA HIS A 223 -9.95 -26.67 22.02
C HIS A 223 -11.15 -25.76 22.22
N VAL A 224 -11.47 -24.98 21.19
CA VAL A 224 -12.66 -24.13 21.12
C VAL A 224 -13.18 -24.11 19.70
N GLU A 225 -14.51 -24.14 19.56
CA GLU A 225 -15.18 -23.90 18.29
C GLU A 225 -15.35 -22.39 18.10
N ILE A 226 -14.95 -21.90 16.93
CA ILE A 226 -15.05 -20.49 16.57
C ILE A 226 -15.91 -20.35 15.33
N ASP A 227 -16.92 -19.50 15.40
CA ASP A 227 -17.69 -19.12 14.22
C ASP A 227 -16.91 -18.07 13.41
N GLU A 228 -16.28 -18.52 12.33
CA GLU A 228 -15.44 -17.67 11.47
C GLU A 228 -16.23 -16.55 10.77
N ARG A 229 -17.58 -16.63 10.69
CA ARG A 229 -18.43 -15.55 10.18
C ARG A 229 -18.45 -14.34 11.12
N LYS A 230 -18.04 -14.51 12.36
CA LYS A 230 -17.94 -13.46 13.39
C LYS A 230 -16.52 -12.93 13.51
N TRP A 231 -15.81 -12.83 12.39
CA TRP A 231 -14.51 -12.18 12.33
C TRP A 231 -14.65 -10.84 11.61
N ALA A 232 -13.79 -9.90 11.97
CA ALA A 232 -13.76 -8.58 11.36
C ALA A 232 -12.33 -8.06 11.27
N PHE A 233 -12.09 -7.17 10.35
CA PHE A 233 -10.89 -6.38 10.31
C PHE A 233 -10.84 -5.49 11.56
N ASN A 234 -9.88 -5.72 12.47
CA ASN A 234 -9.84 -5.08 13.78
C ASN A 234 -8.48 -4.43 14.04
N TYR A 235 -8.37 -3.18 13.64
CA TYR A 235 -7.13 -2.43 13.72
C TYR A 235 -6.69 -2.17 15.16
N ARG A 236 -7.61 -1.90 16.09
CA ARG A 236 -7.30 -1.71 17.52
C ARG A 236 -6.68 -2.95 18.12
N LYS A 237 -7.27 -4.13 17.90
CA LYS A 237 -6.69 -5.39 18.39
C LYS A 237 -5.31 -5.66 17.80
N TYR A 238 -5.13 -5.37 16.52
CA TYR A 238 -3.82 -5.49 15.87
C TYR A 238 -2.76 -4.64 16.60
N LEU A 239 -3.03 -3.37 16.86
CA LEU A 239 -2.10 -2.48 17.57
C LEU A 239 -1.83 -2.99 19.01
N ASP A 240 -2.88 -3.32 19.74
CA ASP A 240 -2.78 -3.73 21.16
C ASP A 240 -2.02 -5.06 21.34
N MET A 241 -2.26 -6.03 20.46
CA MET A 241 -1.59 -7.33 20.49
C MET A 241 -0.08 -7.21 20.27
N TRP A 242 0.32 -6.35 19.36
CA TRP A 242 1.71 -6.18 18.98
C TRP A 242 2.42 -5.05 19.71
N ASN A 243 1.69 -4.32 20.57
CA ASN A 243 2.18 -3.13 21.27
C ASN A 243 2.79 -2.10 20.31
N LEU A 244 2.05 -1.84 19.22
CA LEU A 244 2.46 -0.87 18.21
C LEU A 244 1.91 0.52 18.52
N ASP A 245 2.70 1.53 18.22
CA ASP A 245 2.23 2.91 18.26
C ASP A 245 1.10 3.10 17.25
N ALA A 246 0.06 3.83 17.64
CA ALA A 246 -1.04 4.16 16.75
C ALA A 246 -0.55 5.11 15.66
N PRO A 247 -0.55 4.71 14.38
CA PRO A 247 -0.01 5.56 13.33
C PRO A 247 -0.97 6.70 13.01
N LYS A 248 -0.44 7.93 13.00
CA LYS A 248 -1.18 9.13 12.60
C LYS A 248 -1.65 9.05 11.14
N PHE A 249 -0.86 8.37 10.30
CA PHE A 249 -1.15 8.15 8.89
C PHE A 249 -1.16 6.65 8.58
N PHE A 250 -2.27 6.16 8.05
CA PHE A 250 -2.38 4.80 7.55
C PHE A 250 -2.60 4.86 6.04
N ALA A 251 -1.60 4.43 5.27
CA ALA A 251 -1.64 4.42 3.82
C ALA A 251 -1.77 2.98 3.31
N GLN A 252 -2.75 2.73 2.45
CA GLN A 252 -2.90 1.44 1.79
C GLN A 252 -2.69 1.57 0.28
N MET A 253 -1.99 0.58 -0.31
CA MET A 253 -1.77 0.45 -1.74
C MET A 253 -2.11 -0.97 -2.20
N LEU A 254 -3.36 -1.17 -2.57
CA LEU A 254 -3.90 -2.44 -3.04
C LEU A 254 -4.68 -2.24 -4.35
N GLY A 255 -4.94 -3.32 -5.05
CA GLY A 255 -5.75 -3.33 -6.27
C GLY A 255 -4.99 -3.73 -7.52
N LEU A 256 -3.65 -3.63 -7.54
CA LEU A 256 -2.86 -4.11 -8.68
C LEU A 256 -3.08 -5.61 -8.92
N ASN A 257 -2.89 -6.41 -7.88
CA ASN A 257 -3.05 -7.87 -7.99
C ASN A 257 -4.52 -8.30 -8.07
N ASP A 258 -5.45 -7.45 -7.65
CA ASP A 258 -6.88 -7.71 -7.76
C ASP A 258 -7.38 -7.57 -9.21
N TYR A 259 -6.86 -6.56 -9.95
CA TYR A 259 -7.54 -6.10 -11.17
C TYR A 259 -6.67 -5.94 -12.41
N ARG A 260 -5.35 -6.12 -12.34
CA ARG A 260 -4.44 -5.91 -13.48
C ARG A 260 -4.82 -6.68 -14.75
N ASP A 261 -5.53 -7.79 -14.62
CA ASP A 261 -5.89 -8.65 -15.74
C ASP A 261 -7.36 -8.51 -16.18
N SER A 262 -8.14 -7.63 -15.54
CA SER A 262 -9.57 -7.48 -15.80
C SER A 262 -9.93 -6.11 -16.39
N LEU A 263 -10.52 -6.12 -17.61
CA LEU A 263 -11.08 -4.92 -18.23
C LEU A 263 -12.53 -4.62 -17.82
N THR A 264 -13.20 -5.59 -17.19
CA THR A 264 -14.61 -5.51 -16.79
C THR A 264 -14.77 -5.81 -15.31
N ALA A 265 -13.92 -5.20 -14.49
CA ALA A 265 -13.90 -5.45 -13.06
C ALA A 265 -15.14 -4.88 -12.36
N ASP A 266 -15.68 -5.64 -11.44
CA ASP A 266 -16.63 -5.16 -10.43
C ASP A 266 -15.83 -4.74 -9.19
N TYR A 267 -15.85 -3.46 -8.87
CA TYR A 267 -15.10 -2.90 -7.76
C TYR A 267 -15.88 -2.84 -6.43
N ARG A 268 -17.13 -3.30 -6.38
CA ARG A 268 -18.01 -3.16 -5.19
C ARG A 268 -17.37 -3.81 -3.95
N GLU A 269 -17.00 -5.08 -4.04
CA GLU A 269 -16.38 -5.80 -2.92
C GLU A 269 -15.08 -5.13 -2.47
N TRP A 270 -14.25 -4.67 -3.40
CA TRP A 270 -13.02 -3.96 -3.09
C TRP A 270 -13.30 -2.64 -2.36
N ASN A 271 -14.24 -1.85 -2.86
CA ASN A 271 -14.63 -0.58 -2.25
C ASN A 271 -15.19 -0.77 -0.83
N GLU A 272 -16.00 -1.80 -0.61
CA GLU A 272 -16.54 -2.18 0.70
C GLU A 272 -15.42 -2.56 1.68
N LYS A 273 -14.44 -3.35 1.24
CA LYS A 273 -13.30 -3.73 2.07
C LYS A 273 -12.39 -2.55 2.42
N ILE A 274 -12.17 -1.62 1.50
CA ILE A 274 -11.45 -0.37 1.79
C ILE A 274 -12.22 0.48 2.82
N ALA A 275 -13.53 0.55 2.69
CA ALA A 275 -14.37 1.25 3.66
C ALA A 275 -14.30 0.59 5.06
N GLU A 276 -14.32 -0.74 5.13
CA GLU A 276 -14.19 -1.48 6.39
C GLU A 276 -12.81 -1.25 7.04
N MET A 277 -11.72 -1.26 6.26
CA MET A 277 -10.39 -0.90 6.75
C MET A 277 -10.38 0.51 7.36
N LYS A 278 -10.94 1.49 6.65
CA LYS A 278 -11.05 2.87 7.11
C LYS A 278 -11.82 2.97 8.43
N GLU A 279 -13.01 2.38 8.50
CA GLU A 279 -13.83 2.39 9.70
C GLU A 279 -13.09 1.77 10.91
N SER A 280 -12.40 0.66 10.67
CA SER A 280 -11.62 0.00 11.71
C SER A 280 -10.42 0.84 12.16
N TYR A 281 -9.76 1.52 11.23
CA TYR A 281 -8.68 2.44 11.54
C TYR A 281 -9.17 3.62 12.39
N TYR A 282 -10.24 4.30 12.00
CA TYR A 282 -10.75 5.46 12.76
C TYR A 282 -11.29 5.10 14.14
N LYS A 283 -11.82 3.88 14.34
CA LYS A 283 -12.14 3.39 15.70
C LYS A 283 -10.91 3.29 16.61
N ALA A 284 -9.74 3.08 16.04
CA ALA A 284 -8.49 3.00 16.78
C ALA A 284 -7.75 4.34 16.86
N VAL A 285 -7.83 5.15 15.81
CA VAL A 285 -7.09 6.41 15.63
C VAL A 285 -8.03 7.50 15.09
N PRO A 286 -8.91 8.08 15.94
CA PRO A 286 -9.94 9.02 15.49
C PRO A 286 -9.40 10.25 14.74
N ASP A 287 -8.24 10.76 15.17
CA ASP A 287 -7.59 11.94 14.59
C ASP A 287 -6.57 11.60 13.48
N GLY A 288 -6.56 10.37 13.03
CA GLY A 288 -5.66 9.90 11.98
C GLY A 288 -6.08 10.32 10.58
N LYS A 289 -5.28 9.90 9.59
CA LYS A 289 -5.58 10.06 8.17
C LYS A 289 -5.49 8.70 7.48
N PHE A 290 -6.62 8.23 6.91
CA PHE A 290 -6.67 7.02 6.10
C PHE A 290 -6.44 7.37 4.63
N ILE A 291 -5.35 6.85 4.06
CA ILE A 291 -4.86 7.24 2.73
C ILE A 291 -4.99 6.06 1.77
N ILE A 292 -5.61 6.31 0.63
CA ILE A 292 -5.68 5.38 -0.49
C ILE A 292 -4.63 5.80 -1.51
N LEU A 293 -3.63 4.96 -1.72
CA LEU A 293 -2.59 5.20 -2.69
C LEU A 293 -3.01 4.65 -4.06
N ILE A 294 -3.01 5.50 -5.07
CA ILE A 294 -3.21 5.06 -6.45
C ILE A 294 -1.88 4.51 -6.98
N PRO A 295 -1.79 3.22 -7.34
CA PRO A 295 -0.57 2.64 -7.88
C PRO A 295 -0.25 3.22 -9.26
N CYS A 296 1.00 3.06 -9.71
CA CYS A 296 1.36 3.38 -11.08
C CYS A 296 0.59 2.45 -12.04
N THR A 297 0.29 2.98 -13.23
CA THR A 297 -0.13 2.14 -14.34
C THR A 297 1.07 1.31 -14.78
N THR A 298 0.80 0.16 -15.38
CA THR A 298 1.86 -0.68 -15.94
C THR A 298 2.51 0.00 -17.14
N CYS A 299 3.67 -0.48 -17.54
CA CYS A 299 4.37 -0.06 -18.73
C CYS A 299 3.45 -0.05 -19.95
N GLY A 300 3.26 1.12 -20.57
CA GLY A 300 2.31 1.37 -21.69
C GLY A 300 2.94 1.44 -23.08
N SER A 301 4.20 1.08 -23.24
CA SER A 301 4.90 1.18 -24.52
C SER A 301 4.37 0.17 -25.55
N LEU A 302 4.14 0.66 -26.78
CA LEU A 302 3.86 -0.21 -27.93
C LEU A 302 4.95 -1.27 -28.18
N ASN A 303 6.15 -1.06 -27.67
CA ASN A 303 7.27 -1.99 -27.77
C ASN A 303 7.17 -3.15 -26.77
N ASN A 304 6.21 -3.15 -25.85
CA ASN A 304 6.03 -4.18 -24.83
C ASN A 304 5.09 -5.30 -25.28
N ILE A 305 5.16 -5.70 -26.54
CA ILE A 305 4.35 -6.79 -27.11
C ILE A 305 4.72 -8.17 -26.49
N ARG A 306 5.84 -8.27 -25.79
CA ARG A 306 6.40 -9.52 -25.24
C ARG A 306 6.59 -9.53 -23.73
N GLY A 307 6.15 -8.49 -23.01
CA GLY A 307 6.27 -8.44 -21.54
C GLY A 307 5.03 -9.01 -20.84
N ASP A 308 5.18 -9.30 -19.55
CA ASP A 308 4.09 -9.77 -18.69
C ASP A 308 2.97 -8.73 -18.49
N PHE A 309 3.22 -7.48 -18.91
CA PHE A 309 2.28 -6.36 -18.81
C PHE A 309 1.99 -5.75 -20.17
N THR A 310 0.77 -5.96 -20.62
CA THR A 310 0.25 -5.57 -21.93
C THR A 310 -0.48 -4.22 -21.88
N LEU A 311 -0.82 -3.66 -23.03
CA LEU A 311 -1.73 -2.51 -23.14
C LEU A 311 -3.08 -2.78 -22.45
N ARG A 312 -3.52 -4.05 -22.43
CA ARG A 312 -4.73 -4.48 -21.72
C ARG A 312 -4.60 -4.25 -20.22
N GLN A 313 -3.49 -4.66 -19.63
CA GLN A 313 -3.24 -4.49 -18.21
C GLN A 313 -3.07 -3.02 -17.84
N ASN A 314 -2.44 -2.23 -18.69
CA ASN A 314 -2.39 -0.78 -18.50
C ASN A 314 -3.79 -0.16 -18.50
N ALA A 315 -4.68 -0.59 -19.42
CA ALA A 315 -6.06 -0.15 -19.44
C ALA A 315 -6.85 -0.59 -18.18
N ALA A 316 -6.61 -1.80 -17.69
CA ALA A 316 -7.21 -2.29 -16.45
C ALA A 316 -6.78 -1.45 -15.24
N MET A 317 -5.48 -1.15 -15.12
CA MET A 317 -4.96 -0.30 -14.06
C MET A 317 -5.47 1.14 -14.15
N TRP A 318 -5.70 1.64 -15.37
CA TRP A 318 -6.35 2.93 -15.56
C TRP A 318 -7.80 2.92 -15.06
N GLN A 319 -8.54 1.81 -15.25
CA GLN A 319 -9.90 1.66 -14.73
C GLN A 319 -9.93 1.60 -13.20
N LEU A 320 -8.98 0.88 -12.58
CA LEU A 320 -8.83 0.88 -11.13
C LEU A 320 -8.58 2.30 -10.60
N ARG A 321 -7.66 3.03 -11.25
CA ARG A 321 -7.38 4.43 -10.93
C ARG A 321 -8.66 5.29 -11.00
N LYS A 322 -9.43 5.13 -12.08
CA LYS A 322 -10.70 5.82 -12.23
C LYS A 322 -11.69 5.46 -11.12
N ASN A 323 -11.81 4.19 -10.77
CA ASN A 323 -12.67 3.75 -9.65
C ASN A 323 -12.25 4.41 -8.34
N ILE A 324 -10.97 4.45 -8.02
CA ILE A 324 -10.47 5.07 -6.78
C ILE A 324 -10.84 6.55 -6.75
N ILE A 325 -10.59 7.27 -7.84
CA ILE A 325 -10.91 8.70 -7.93
C ILE A 325 -12.43 8.92 -7.84
N ASP A 326 -13.22 8.23 -8.65
CA ASP A 326 -14.67 8.44 -8.69
C ASP A 326 -15.37 8.07 -7.37
N THR A 327 -14.78 7.15 -6.58
CA THR A 327 -15.40 6.64 -5.35
C THR A 327 -14.94 7.38 -4.10
N PHE A 328 -13.67 7.76 -4.02
CA PHE A 328 -13.06 8.19 -2.76
C PHE A 328 -12.45 9.60 -2.78
N ASP A 329 -12.09 10.14 -3.96
CA ASP A 329 -11.49 11.47 -4.06
C ASP A 329 -12.52 12.56 -3.75
N GLY A 330 -12.08 13.63 -3.08
CA GLY A 330 -12.96 14.72 -2.65
C GLY A 330 -13.87 14.38 -1.47
N ARG A 331 -13.57 13.30 -0.73
CA ARG A 331 -14.34 12.85 0.43
C ARG A 331 -13.53 12.90 1.73
N GLU A 332 -12.69 13.93 1.87
CA GLU A 332 -11.85 14.13 3.06
C GLU A 332 -12.69 14.35 4.32
N SER A 333 -13.86 14.97 4.19
CA SER A 333 -14.82 15.14 5.28
C SER A 333 -15.38 13.82 5.82
N GLU A 334 -15.33 12.76 5.01
CA GLU A 334 -15.71 11.40 5.39
C GLU A 334 -14.48 10.56 5.80
N GLY A 335 -13.29 11.16 5.82
CA GLY A 335 -12.04 10.52 6.22
C GLY A 335 -11.33 9.73 5.11
N TYR A 336 -11.70 9.91 3.85
CA TYR A 336 -10.96 9.33 2.72
C TYR A 336 -9.98 10.36 2.16
N TYR A 337 -8.72 9.96 2.05
CA TYR A 337 -7.68 10.77 1.41
C TYR A 337 -7.07 9.96 0.26
N VAL A 338 -7.03 10.54 -0.92
CA VAL A 338 -6.48 9.87 -2.11
C VAL A 338 -5.16 10.51 -2.48
N VAL A 339 -4.11 9.70 -2.62
CA VAL A 339 -2.79 10.16 -3.05
C VAL A 339 -2.31 9.36 -4.24
N ASP A 340 -2.06 10.05 -5.34
CA ASP A 340 -1.59 9.44 -6.58
C ASP A 340 -0.07 9.32 -6.59
N ILE A 341 0.44 8.17 -6.15
CA ILE A 341 1.87 7.89 -6.19
C ILE A 341 2.35 7.46 -7.59
N GLY A 342 1.44 6.98 -8.42
CA GLY A 342 1.74 6.55 -9.79
C GLY A 342 2.00 7.70 -10.76
N ILE A 343 1.59 8.92 -10.42
CA ILE A 343 1.75 10.10 -11.29
C ILE A 343 3.22 10.47 -11.54
N THR A 344 4.12 10.04 -10.67
CA THR A 344 5.56 10.31 -10.78
C THR A 344 6.27 9.37 -11.74
N ILE A 345 5.61 8.31 -12.21
CA ILE A 345 6.20 7.30 -13.07
C ILE A 345 5.78 7.51 -14.52
N ASP A 346 6.77 7.71 -15.39
CA ASP A 346 6.58 7.76 -16.83
C ASP A 346 6.41 6.32 -17.37
N ASN A 347 5.27 6.05 -18.01
CA ASN A 347 4.93 4.72 -18.53
C ASN A 347 5.86 4.24 -19.64
N GLU A 348 6.50 5.15 -20.35
CA GLU A 348 7.44 4.79 -21.42
C GLU A 348 8.88 4.66 -20.92
N LYS A 349 9.28 5.45 -19.93
CA LYS A 349 10.67 5.59 -19.51
C LYS A 349 10.92 5.21 -18.06
N GLY A 350 9.88 5.05 -17.27
CA GLY A 350 9.94 4.77 -15.84
C GLY A 350 10.27 3.30 -15.49
N TYR A 351 10.37 2.44 -16.50
CA TYR A 351 10.59 1.00 -16.36
C TYR A 351 11.92 0.55 -16.95
N ASN A 352 12.48 -0.52 -16.40
CA ASN A 352 13.69 -1.12 -16.94
C ASN A 352 13.51 -1.57 -18.38
N ARG A 353 14.60 -1.49 -19.15
CA ARG A 353 14.68 -1.99 -20.51
C ARG A 353 15.76 -3.06 -20.60
N ASN A 354 15.52 -4.07 -21.45
CA ASN A 354 16.55 -5.02 -21.83
C ASN A 354 17.60 -4.36 -22.76
N ARG A 355 18.61 -5.14 -23.18
CA ARG A 355 19.66 -4.67 -24.08
C ARG A 355 19.14 -4.16 -25.42
N ASP A 356 17.98 -4.65 -25.88
CA ASP A 356 17.34 -4.25 -27.14
C ASP A 356 16.42 -3.03 -26.97
N GLY A 357 16.42 -2.39 -25.80
CA GLY A 357 15.60 -1.25 -25.46
C GLY A 357 14.12 -1.57 -25.22
N ILE A 358 13.77 -2.87 -25.15
CA ILE A 358 12.41 -3.34 -24.87
C ILE A 358 12.20 -3.28 -23.36
N GLN A 359 11.09 -2.71 -22.94
CA GLN A 359 10.72 -2.71 -21.54
C GLN A 359 10.46 -4.14 -21.06
N THR A 360 11.10 -4.52 -19.95
CA THR A 360 10.84 -5.81 -19.32
C THR A 360 9.51 -5.73 -18.59
N GLY A 361 8.69 -6.75 -18.75
CA GLY A 361 7.29 -6.78 -18.28
C GLY A 361 7.06 -6.86 -16.78
N ASN A 362 7.90 -6.23 -16.00
CA ASN A 362 7.72 -6.14 -14.56
C ASN A 362 6.80 -4.96 -14.23
N PRO A 363 5.76 -5.11 -13.37
CA PRO A 363 4.94 -3.99 -12.96
C PRO A 363 5.73 -2.94 -12.17
N HIS A 364 6.90 -3.32 -11.72
CA HIS A 364 7.73 -2.52 -10.83
C HIS A 364 8.61 -1.54 -11.60
N PRO A 365 8.48 -0.22 -11.38
CA PRO A 365 9.20 0.81 -12.14
C PRO A 365 10.65 0.99 -11.64
N TYR A 366 11.49 -0.02 -11.79
CA TYR A 366 12.91 0.11 -11.52
C TYR A 366 13.58 1.05 -12.54
N PRO A 367 14.53 1.90 -12.17
CA PRO A 367 15.00 2.25 -10.82
C PRO A 367 14.21 3.42 -10.19
N ASN A 368 13.04 3.79 -10.74
CA ASN A 368 12.32 5.02 -10.39
C ASN A 368 11.39 4.89 -9.18
N TYR A 369 11.38 3.77 -8.49
CA TYR A 369 10.57 3.54 -7.30
C TYR A 369 10.65 4.64 -6.22
N PRO A 370 11.84 5.18 -5.88
CA PRO A 370 11.90 6.18 -4.82
C PRO A 370 11.03 7.40 -5.11
N THR A 371 10.82 7.75 -6.40
CA THR A 371 10.00 8.90 -6.77
C THR A 371 8.52 8.71 -6.42
N MET A 372 8.03 7.47 -6.34
CA MET A 372 6.65 7.18 -5.93
C MET A 372 6.37 7.58 -4.48
N GLY A 373 7.38 7.62 -3.63
CA GLY A 373 7.22 8.07 -2.25
C GLY A 373 7.05 9.58 -2.10
N ILE A 374 7.41 10.38 -3.10
CA ILE A 374 7.40 11.85 -3.01
C ILE A 374 5.97 12.40 -2.80
N PRO A 375 4.92 11.98 -3.53
CA PRO A 375 3.57 12.49 -3.29
C PRO A 375 3.05 12.15 -1.90
N LEU A 376 3.32 10.95 -1.39
CA LEU A 376 2.94 10.57 -0.04
C LEU A 376 3.72 11.39 1.01
N ALA A 377 5.02 11.62 0.78
CA ALA A 377 5.83 12.47 1.63
C ALA A 377 5.28 13.91 1.68
N ALA A 378 4.94 14.48 0.54
CA ALA A 378 4.36 15.82 0.45
C ALA A 378 3.00 15.89 1.17
N PHE A 379 2.15 14.88 0.98
CA PHE A 379 0.86 14.77 1.65
C PHE A 379 1.02 14.75 3.19
N ILE A 380 1.88 13.87 3.70
CA ILE A 380 2.14 13.77 5.15
C ILE A 380 2.68 15.09 5.67
N GLN A 381 3.61 15.71 4.96
CA GLN A 381 4.19 16.98 5.37
C GLN A 381 3.15 18.11 5.43
N TYR A 382 2.22 18.14 4.48
CA TYR A 382 1.12 19.10 4.47
C TYR A 382 0.20 18.92 5.68
N TYR A 383 -0.27 17.69 5.93
CA TYR A 383 -1.27 17.43 6.96
C TYR A 383 -0.72 17.29 8.38
N ARG A 384 0.59 17.11 8.57
CA ARG A 384 1.17 17.05 9.93
C ARG A 384 1.24 18.41 10.61
N GLU A 385 1.17 19.47 9.84
CA GLU A 385 1.25 20.85 10.31
C GLU A 385 -0.13 21.51 10.50
N LEU A 386 -1.18 20.85 10.03
CA LEU A 386 -2.57 21.22 10.25
C LEU A 386 -3.14 20.52 11.47
#